data_a9462d5ab35f4b127d54d641d5144c3b
#
_entry.id   a9462d5ab35f4b127d54d641d5144c3b
#
_cell.length_a   1.000
_cell.length_b   1.000
_cell.length_c   1.000
_cell.angle_alpha   90.00
_cell.angle_beta   90.00
_cell.angle_gamma   90.00
#
_symmetry.space_group_name_H-M   'P 1'
#
loop_
_entity.id
_entity.type
_entity.pdbx_description
1 polymer ?
#
loop_
_entity_poly.entity_id
_entity_poly.type
_entity_poly.pdbx_seq_one_letter_code
_entity_poly.pdbx_strand_id
1 'polypeptide(L)'
;MIRKVAKGYNLGDDVFRNHILYRHGFNSKVKGTLKFIKNFDIKNVIKRTLTDGTATVSANSNNRYGYVFIKNFYSKIGTDHGKSLNRLKVVINNRGHVVTA
;
A
#
# COMPACT_ATOMS: atom_id res chain seq x y z
N MET A 1 11.68 14.06 7.75
CA MET A 1 11.76 13.00 8.79
C MET A 1 10.96 11.77 8.39
N ILE A 2 9.68 11.89 8.13
CA ILE A 2 8.80 10.77 7.77
C ILE A 2 9.24 10.09 6.48
N ARG A 3 9.58 10.85 5.46
CA ARG A 3 10.03 10.28 4.18
C ARG A 3 11.35 9.53 4.33
N LYS A 4 12.21 9.93 5.26
CA LYS A 4 13.44 9.21 5.58
C LYS A 4 13.13 7.86 6.22
N VAL A 5 12.17 7.81 7.13
CA VAL A 5 11.71 6.57 7.75
C VAL A 5 11.11 5.65 6.67
N ALA A 6 10.34 6.21 5.74
CA ALA A 6 9.74 5.46 4.64
C ALA A 6 10.78 4.89 3.68
N LYS A 7 11.90 5.58 3.43
CA LYS A 7 12.99 5.06 2.59
C LYS A 7 13.62 3.80 3.18
N GLY A 8 13.66 3.69 4.50
CA GLY A 8 14.13 2.50 5.20
C GLY A 8 13.00 1.56 5.62
N TYR A 9 11.90 1.55 4.89
CA TYR A 9 10.72 0.77 5.24
C TYR A 9 11.01 -0.72 5.36
N ASN A 10 10.19 -1.41 6.15
CA ASN A 10 10.24 -2.86 6.29
C ASN A 10 8.88 -3.45 5.95
N LEU A 11 8.84 -4.35 4.99
CA LEU A 11 7.63 -5.11 4.63
C LEU A 11 7.84 -6.55 5.09
N GLY A 12 7.27 -6.92 6.23
CA GLY A 12 7.35 -8.28 6.77
C GLY A 12 6.56 -9.27 5.91
N ASP A 13 7.04 -10.52 5.85
CA ASP A 13 6.37 -11.57 5.09
C ASP A 13 4.96 -11.84 5.59
N ASP A 14 4.75 -11.81 6.90
CA ASP A 14 3.43 -12.04 7.50
C ASP A 14 2.42 -10.99 7.05
N VAL A 15 2.80 -9.72 7.08
CA VAL A 15 1.93 -8.63 6.62
C VAL A 15 1.65 -8.78 5.14
N PHE A 16 2.68 -9.08 4.34
CA PHE A 16 2.52 -9.21 2.90
C PHE A 16 1.58 -10.36 2.54
N ARG A 17 1.78 -11.54 3.10
CA ARG A 17 1.00 -12.75 2.77
C ARG A 17 -0.38 -12.75 3.42
N ASN A 18 -0.45 -12.50 4.73
CA ASN A 18 -1.66 -12.73 5.52
C ASN A 18 -2.58 -11.52 5.57
N HIS A 19 -2.10 -10.35 5.14
CA HIS A 19 -2.89 -9.15 5.15
C HIS A 19 -3.03 -8.56 3.74
N ILE A 20 -1.92 -8.23 3.09
CA ILE A 20 -1.95 -7.54 1.79
C ILE A 20 -2.47 -8.48 0.70
N LEU A 21 -1.87 -9.65 0.51
CA LEU A 21 -2.32 -10.59 -0.51
C LEU A 21 -3.70 -11.16 -0.19
N TYR A 22 -4.00 -11.40 1.07
CA TYR A 22 -5.32 -11.91 1.46
C TYR A 22 -6.43 -10.96 1.05
N ARG A 23 -6.26 -9.65 1.25
CA ARG A 23 -7.29 -8.65 0.95
C ARG A 23 -7.24 -8.15 -0.50
N HIS A 24 -6.05 -8.00 -1.06
CA HIS A 24 -5.83 -7.28 -2.31
C HIS A 24 -5.23 -8.11 -3.43
N GLY A 25 -4.88 -9.38 -3.18
CA GLY A 25 -4.38 -10.26 -4.23
C GLY A 25 -5.42 -10.47 -5.33
N PHE A 26 -4.98 -10.79 -6.54
CA PHE A 26 -5.88 -10.95 -7.69
C PHE A 26 -7.03 -11.93 -7.41
N ASN A 27 -6.75 -13.02 -6.70
CA ASN A 27 -7.74 -14.06 -6.37
C ASN A 27 -8.41 -13.83 -5.00
N SER A 28 -8.25 -12.67 -4.39
CA SER A 28 -8.85 -12.39 -3.09
C SER A 28 -10.37 -12.43 -3.15
N LYS A 29 -10.98 -13.06 -2.17
CA LYS A 29 -12.44 -13.14 -2.01
C LYS A 29 -13.00 -12.05 -1.09
N VAL A 30 -12.12 -11.21 -0.52
CA VAL A 30 -12.54 -10.10 0.32
C VAL A 30 -13.18 -9.03 -0.55
N LYS A 31 -14.41 -8.61 -0.20
CA LYS A 31 -15.15 -7.61 -0.96
C LYS A 31 -14.87 -6.19 -0.45
N GLY A 32 -15.10 -5.19 -1.31
CA GLY A 32 -14.98 -3.79 -0.93
C GLY A 32 -13.56 -3.27 -0.83
N THR A 33 -12.57 -3.98 -1.38
CA THR A 33 -11.17 -3.56 -1.38
C THR A 33 -10.60 -3.62 -2.79
N LEU A 34 -9.55 -2.80 -3.04
CA LEU A 34 -8.80 -2.88 -4.27
C LEU A 34 -8.25 -4.29 -4.48
N LYS A 35 -8.34 -4.79 -5.69
CA LYS A 35 -7.71 -6.05 -6.13
C LYS A 35 -6.63 -5.72 -7.15
N PHE A 36 -5.39 -6.13 -6.88
CA PHE A 36 -4.29 -5.94 -7.83
C PHE A 36 -4.52 -6.78 -9.08
N ILE A 37 -4.03 -6.29 -10.22
CA ILE A 37 -4.10 -7.06 -11.47
C ILE A 37 -3.24 -8.31 -11.38
N LYS A 38 -3.59 -9.32 -12.19
CA LYS A 38 -2.88 -10.61 -12.20
C LYS A 38 -1.40 -10.41 -12.55
N ASN A 39 -0.53 -11.16 -11.88
CA ASN A 39 0.94 -11.12 -12.09
C ASN A 39 1.55 -9.73 -11.85
N PHE A 40 0.90 -8.92 -11.04
CA PHE A 40 1.36 -7.57 -10.74
C PHE A 40 2.45 -7.58 -9.67
N ASP A 41 3.48 -6.74 -9.85
CA ASP A 41 4.55 -6.60 -8.85
C ASP A 41 4.10 -5.69 -7.70
N ILE A 42 3.37 -6.28 -6.77
CA ILE A 42 2.78 -5.56 -5.64
C ILE A 42 3.87 -4.94 -4.75
N LYS A 43 4.95 -5.69 -4.51
CA LYS A 43 6.06 -5.18 -3.68
C LYS A 43 6.70 -3.94 -4.29
N ASN A 44 6.80 -3.88 -5.62
CA ASN A 44 7.37 -2.74 -6.31
C ASN A 44 6.52 -1.47 -6.17
N VAL A 45 5.20 -1.57 -6.30
CA VAL A 45 4.34 -0.40 -6.15
C VAL A 45 4.29 0.08 -4.70
N ILE A 46 4.38 -0.82 -3.73
CA ILE A 46 4.52 -0.43 -2.32
C ILE A 46 5.84 0.35 -2.13
N LYS A 47 6.95 -0.16 -2.65
CA LYS A 47 8.24 0.51 -2.61
C LYS A 47 8.16 1.90 -3.23
N ARG A 48 7.59 2.03 -4.43
CA ARG A 48 7.48 3.30 -5.14
C ARG A 48 6.62 4.29 -4.35
N THR A 49 5.54 3.83 -3.74
CA THR A 49 4.67 4.68 -2.93
C THR A 49 5.43 5.27 -1.74
N LEU A 50 6.32 4.50 -1.13
CA LEU A 50 7.06 4.93 0.06
C LEU A 50 8.34 5.70 -0.27
N THR A 51 8.96 5.48 -1.44
CA THR A 51 10.34 5.94 -1.67
C THR A 51 10.54 6.95 -2.78
N ASP A 52 9.63 7.11 -3.74
CA ASP A 52 9.89 7.99 -4.87
C ASP A 52 9.61 9.49 -4.62
N GLY A 53 9.05 9.82 -3.48
CA GLY A 53 8.86 11.21 -3.06
C GLY A 53 7.63 11.90 -3.64
N THR A 54 6.83 11.25 -4.48
CA THR A 54 5.65 11.85 -5.11
C THR A 54 4.34 11.55 -4.38
N ALA A 55 4.36 10.62 -3.42
CA ALA A 55 3.17 10.30 -2.63
C ALA A 55 2.83 11.45 -1.68
N THR A 56 1.52 11.65 -1.43
CA THR A 56 1.08 12.51 -0.34
C THR A 56 1.21 11.76 0.97
N VAL A 57 1.58 12.47 2.03
CA VAL A 57 1.81 11.88 3.34
C VAL A 57 0.94 12.59 4.37
N SER A 58 0.22 11.82 5.18
CA SER A 58 -0.57 12.37 6.29
C SER A 58 -0.46 11.47 7.52
N ALA A 59 -0.76 12.03 8.70
CA ALA A 59 -0.83 11.23 9.91
C ALA A 59 -1.98 10.22 9.80
N ASN A 60 -1.79 9.04 10.40
CA ASN A 60 -2.86 8.05 10.46
C ASN A 60 -4.02 8.58 11.30
N SER A 61 -5.24 8.19 10.97
CA SER A 61 -6.46 8.70 11.60
C SER A 61 -6.88 7.85 12.81
N ASN A 62 -7.91 8.33 13.54
CA ASN A 62 -8.55 7.59 14.64
C ASN A 62 -7.60 7.21 15.77
N ASN A 63 -6.69 8.11 16.14
CA ASN A 63 -5.70 7.91 17.21
C ASN A 63 -4.76 6.73 16.96
N ARG A 64 -4.64 6.27 15.71
CA ARG A 64 -3.68 5.24 15.35
C ARG A 64 -2.32 5.87 15.08
N TYR A 65 -1.27 5.18 15.49
CA TYR A 65 0.09 5.63 15.21
C TYR A 65 0.46 5.37 13.76
N GLY A 66 1.38 6.20 13.25
CA GLY A 66 1.96 5.99 11.94
C GLY A 66 1.49 7.01 10.91
N TYR A 67 1.77 6.69 9.65
CA TYR A 67 1.59 7.62 8.54
C TYR A 67 0.98 6.90 7.35
N VAL A 68 0.15 7.64 6.60
CA VAL A 68 -0.53 7.16 5.40
C VAL A 68 0.15 7.79 4.20
N PHE A 69 0.62 6.95 3.28
CA PHE A 69 1.18 7.37 1.99
C PHE A 69 0.19 7.03 0.89
N ILE A 70 -0.15 8.01 0.06
CA ILE A 70 -1.06 7.80 -1.07
C ILE A 70 -0.35 8.26 -2.33
N LYS A 71 -0.26 7.37 -3.32
CA LYS A 71 0.35 7.67 -4.61
C LYS A 71 -0.61 7.33 -5.75
N ASN A 72 -0.69 8.24 -6.72
CA ASN A 72 -1.36 7.98 -7.99
C ASN A 72 -0.33 7.49 -9.01
N PHE A 73 -0.66 6.43 -9.71
CA PHE A 73 0.18 5.86 -10.77
C PHE A 73 -0.41 6.24 -12.12
N TYR A 74 0.43 6.24 -13.15
CA TYR A 74 -0.02 6.53 -14.52
C TYR A 74 -0.83 5.40 -15.13
N SER A 75 -0.58 4.17 -14.68
CA SER A 75 -1.21 2.98 -15.21
C SER A 75 -2.12 2.34 -14.17
N LYS A 76 -3.10 1.56 -14.64
CA LYS A 76 -3.96 0.75 -13.80
C LYS A 76 -3.13 -0.20 -12.95
N ILE A 77 -3.39 -0.23 -11.63
CA ILE A 77 -2.74 -1.17 -10.71
C ILE A 77 -3.72 -2.23 -10.19
N GLY A 78 -5.01 -1.99 -10.27
CA GLY A 78 -6.00 -2.92 -9.75
C GLY A 78 -7.42 -2.51 -10.11
N THR A 79 -8.38 -3.16 -9.47
CA THR A 79 -9.81 -2.87 -9.65
C THR A 79 -10.55 -2.88 -8.32
N ASP A 80 -11.65 -2.16 -8.27
CA ASP A 80 -12.64 -2.25 -7.19
C ASP A 80 -14.02 -2.21 -7.82
N HIS A 81 -14.83 -3.26 -7.59
CA HIS A 81 -16.14 -3.42 -8.20
C HIS A 81 -16.12 -3.25 -9.73
N GLY A 82 -15.08 -3.78 -10.38
CA GLY A 82 -14.90 -3.69 -11.83
C GLY A 82 -14.35 -2.37 -12.34
N LYS A 83 -14.20 -1.36 -11.48
CA LYS A 83 -13.62 -0.07 -11.87
C LYS A 83 -12.09 -0.12 -11.80
N SER A 84 -11.43 0.40 -12.84
CA SER A 84 -9.98 0.50 -12.85
C SER A 84 -9.48 1.49 -11.82
N LEU A 85 -8.46 1.11 -11.06
CA LEU A 85 -7.83 1.96 -10.05
C LEU A 85 -6.34 2.11 -10.33
N ASN A 86 -5.83 3.32 -10.08
CA ASN A 86 -4.42 3.65 -10.24
C ASN A 86 -3.83 4.30 -8.99
N ARG A 87 -4.52 4.21 -7.87
CA ARG A 87 -4.15 4.88 -6.61
C ARG A 87 -3.88 3.82 -5.54
N LEU A 88 -2.74 3.95 -4.86
CA LEU A 88 -2.37 3.05 -3.78
C LEU A 88 -2.19 3.82 -2.48
N LYS A 89 -2.74 3.26 -1.41
CA LYS A 89 -2.57 3.74 -0.05
C LYS A 89 -1.71 2.73 0.71
N VAL A 90 -0.63 3.20 1.33
CA VAL A 90 0.24 2.37 2.17
C VAL A 90 0.35 3.03 3.53
N VAL A 91 0.17 2.25 4.59
CA VAL A 91 0.29 2.72 5.97
C VAL A 91 1.53 2.11 6.60
N ILE A 92 2.37 2.96 7.21
CA ILE A 92 3.54 2.52 7.96
C ILE A 92 3.40 2.98 9.42
N ASN A 93 4.05 2.26 10.35
CA ASN A 93 4.14 2.71 11.73
C ASN A 93 5.32 3.69 11.89
N ASN A 94 5.56 4.16 13.12
CA ASN A 94 6.62 5.15 13.40
C ASN A 94 8.03 4.59 13.18
N ARG A 95 8.19 3.27 13.08
CA ARG A 95 9.46 2.59 12.82
C ARG A 95 9.66 2.25 11.35
N GLY A 96 8.70 2.61 10.49
CA GLY A 96 8.78 2.33 9.07
C GLY A 96 8.31 0.92 8.68
N HIS A 97 7.68 0.18 9.58
CA HIS A 97 7.12 -1.13 9.24
C HIS A 97 5.79 -0.92 8.51
N VAL A 98 5.61 -1.59 7.37
CA VAL A 98 4.35 -1.56 6.64
C VAL A 98 3.29 -2.31 7.46
N VAL A 99 2.18 -1.63 7.73
CA VAL A 99 1.06 -2.19 8.50
C VAL A 99 0.00 -2.72 7.55
N THR A 100 -0.28 -1.98 6.51
CA THR A 100 -1.26 -2.37 5.47
C THR A 100 -1.00 -1.59 4.18
N ALA A 101 -1.60 -2.07 3.13
CA ALA A 101 -1.57 -1.39 1.84
C ALA A 101 -2.91 -1.50 1.11
#